data_0123c5d160d6be2985726cea7a47a453
#
_entry.id   0123c5d160d6be2985726cea7a47a453
#
_cell.length_a   1.000
_cell.length_b   1.000
_cell.length_c   1.000
_cell.angle_alpha   90.00
_cell.angle_beta   90.00
_cell.angle_gamma   90.00
#
_symmetry.space_group_name_H-M   'P 1'
#
loop_
_entity.id
_entity.type
_entity.pdbx_description
1 polymer ?
#
loop_
_entity_poly.entity_id
_entity_poly.type
_entity_poly.pdbx_seq_one_letter_code
_entity_poly.pdbx_strand_id
1 'polypeptide(L)'
;MAETTKYPIGIAILGMNGAGKSTLAHALAKVTGYTEMDVEDFYFPEQRASRLHALEHDTVAVTEHLGDLPFSVPRSKAEVEELLLDAIPENGGFILAGVTLNFREKLLSRLTLAVELETPLKTRIQRIEDREIRRFGDRVLPGGDMYEQQSDFRRMVETRDPSAASQSAEKLPCPVIKLNGTAPVEENIAAILAHLK
;
A
#
# COMPACT_ATOMS: atom_id res chain seq x y z
N MET A 1 17.96 29.61 -11.15
CA MET A 1 17.85 29.05 -9.78
C MET A 1 16.45 28.44 -9.69
N ALA A 2 16.35 27.13 -9.66
CA ALA A 2 15.05 26.47 -9.49
C ALA A 2 14.50 26.83 -8.10
N GLU A 3 13.26 27.34 -8.05
CA GLU A 3 12.54 27.50 -6.79
C GLU A 3 12.48 26.16 -6.10
N THR A 4 13.12 26.05 -4.96
CA THR A 4 13.01 24.89 -4.08
C THR A 4 11.55 24.76 -3.68
N THR A 5 10.86 23.75 -4.12
CA THR A 5 9.47 23.45 -3.74
C THR A 5 9.35 23.52 -2.22
N LYS A 6 8.54 24.43 -1.72
CA LYS A 6 8.35 24.77 -0.28
C LYS A 6 7.62 23.65 0.50
N TYR A 7 7.27 22.56 -0.18
CA TYR A 7 6.52 21.43 0.38
C TYR A 7 7.15 20.10 -0.03
N PRO A 8 7.08 19.07 0.82
CA PRO A 8 7.58 17.74 0.49
C PRO A 8 6.88 17.16 -0.76
N ILE A 9 7.61 16.36 -1.56
CA ILE A 9 7.04 15.66 -2.71
C ILE A 9 6.17 14.51 -2.19
N GLY A 10 4.88 14.54 -2.52
CA GLY A 10 3.93 13.49 -2.15
C GLY A 10 3.59 12.58 -3.34
N ILE A 11 3.92 11.29 -3.25
CA ILE A 11 3.60 10.31 -4.29
C ILE A 11 2.54 9.36 -3.76
N ALA A 12 1.38 9.31 -4.41
CA ALA A 12 0.37 8.29 -4.14
C ALA A 12 0.61 7.05 -5.00
N ILE A 13 0.52 5.84 -4.43
CA ILE A 13 0.52 4.58 -5.18
C ILE A 13 -0.80 3.86 -4.91
N LEU A 14 -1.70 3.88 -5.89
CA LEU A 14 -2.99 3.22 -5.85
C LEU A 14 -2.98 1.92 -6.66
N GLY A 15 -3.89 1.04 -6.35
CA GLY A 15 -4.09 -0.23 -7.06
C GLY A 15 -4.85 -1.21 -6.18
N MET A 16 -5.47 -2.18 -6.78
CA MET A 16 -6.27 -3.18 -6.06
C MET A 16 -5.42 -4.03 -5.10
N ASN A 17 -6.06 -4.73 -4.17
CA ASN A 17 -5.37 -5.66 -3.26
C ASN A 17 -4.54 -6.67 -4.06
N GLY A 18 -3.29 -6.90 -3.68
CA GLY A 18 -2.34 -7.76 -4.39
C GLY A 18 -1.68 -7.14 -5.64
N ALA A 19 -1.95 -5.87 -5.97
CA ALA A 19 -1.36 -5.22 -7.15
C ALA A 19 0.17 -4.99 -7.06
N GLY A 20 0.76 -5.01 -5.87
CA GLY A 20 2.20 -4.78 -5.66
C GLY A 20 2.52 -3.38 -5.13
N LYS A 21 1.54 -2.62 -4.66
CA LYS A 21 1.71 -1.24 -4.15
C LYS A 21 2.77 -1.12 -3.06
N SER A 22 2.66 -1.94 -2.00
CA SER A 22 3.60 -1.89 -0.87
C SER A 22 5.01 -2.28 -1.30
N THR A 23 5.16 -3.24 -2.22
CA THR A 23 6.46 -3.63 -2.80
C THR A 23 7.08 -2.47 -3.58
N LEU A 24 6.29 -1.81 -4.44
CA LEU A 24 6.75 -0.65 -5.22
C LEU A 24 7.07 0.54 -4.31
N ALA A 25 6.20 0.83 -3.32
CA ALA A 25 6.42 1.91 -2.35
C ALA A 25 7.70 1.70 -1.56
N HIS A 26 7.91 0.50 -1.03
CA HIS A 26 9.11 0.13 -0.28
C HIS A 26 10.40 0.27 -1.11
N ALA A 27 10.38 -0.25 -2.33
CA ALA A 27 11.53 -0.14 -3.23
C ALA A 27 11.81 1.31 -3.66
N LEU A 28 10.76 2.09 -3.96
CA LEU A 28 10.88 3.51 -4.29
C LEU A 28 11.42 4.32 -3.11
N ALA A 29 10.97 4.02 -1.87
CA ALA A 29 11.47 4.66 -0.65
C ALA A 29 12.96 4.41 -0.45
N LYS A 30 13.45 3.20 -0.70
CA LYS A 30 14.89 2.87 -0.65
C LYS A 30 15.72 3.67 -1.65
N VAL A 31 15.19 3.94 -2.84
CA VAL A 31 15.91 4.69 -3.90
C VAL A 31 15.87 6.20 -3.63
N THR A 32 14.75 6.72 -3.14
CA THR A 32 14.54 8.18 -3.00
C THR A 32 14.89 8.71 -1.62
N GLY A 33 14.91 7.86 -0.59
CA GLY A 33 14.97 8.28 0.81
C GLY A 33 13.65 8.88 1.33
N TYR A 34 12.53 8.73 0.59
CA TYR A 34 11.23 9.25 1.00
C TYR A 34 10.59 8.39 2.08
N THR A 35 9.77 9.02 2.91
CA THR A 35 9.02 8.32 3.98
C THR A 35 7.96 7.42 3.38
N GLU A 36 8.07 6.10 3.62
CA GLU A 36 7.04 5.13 3.23
C GLU A 36 5.85 5.17 4.21
N MET A 37 4.64 5.30 3.66
CA MET A 37 3.38 5.36 4.39
C MET A 37 2.38 4.40 3.72
N ASP A 38 2.17 3.20 4.28
CA ASP A 38 1.11 2.30 3.83
C ASP A 38 -0.16 2.56 4.66
N VAL A 39 -1.25 2.93 4.01
CA VAL A 39 -2.53 3.25 4.67
C VAL A 39 -3.02 2.11 5.55
N GLU A 40 -2.73 0.85 5.17
CA GLU A 40 -3.10 -0.33 5.94
C GLU A 40 -2.39 -0.37 7.31
N ASP A 41 -1.13 0.08 7.39
CA ASP A 41 -0.38 0.16 8.65
C ASP A 41 -0.97 1.21 9.62
N PHE A 42 -1.63 2.22 9.10
CA PHE A 42 -2.29 3.24 9.92
C PHE A 42 -3.66 2.77 10.41
N TYR A 43 -4.38 1.97 9.62
CA TYR A 43 -5.61 1.32 10.07
C TYR A 43 -5.34 0.19 11.07
N PHE A 44 -4.28 -0.61 10.86
CA PHE A 44 -3.95 -1.82 11.61
C PHE A 44 -2.47 -1.82 11.99
N PRO A 45 -2.05 -0.99 12.97
CA PRO A 45 -0.63 -0.80 13.30
C PRO A 45 0.07 -2.08 13.76
N GLU A 46 -0.67 -3.03 14.33
CA GLU A 46 -0.16 -4.33 14.75
C GLU A 46 0.33 -5.20 13.59
N GLN A 47 -0.12 -4.90 12.35
CA GLN A 47 0.25 -5.67 11.15
C GLN A 47 1.54 -5.18 10.48
N ARG A 48 2.04 -4.01 10.87
CA ARG A 48 3.19 -3.39 10.20
C ARG A 48 4.44 -4.26 10.25
N ALA A 49 4.76 -4.84 11.40
CA ALA A 49 5.97 -5.66 11.57
C ALA A 49 5.96 -6.90 10.66
N SER A 50 4.84 -7.64 10.60
CA SER A 50 4.70 -8.81 9.74
C SER A 50 4.66 -8.45 8.25
N ARG A 51 4.10 -7.28 7.90
CA ARG A 51 4.11 -6.77 6.53
C ARG A 51 5.53 -6.44 6.06
N LEU A 52 6.29 -5.70 6.85
CA LEU A 52 7.69 -5.35 6.53
C LEU A 52 8.55 -6.60 6.42
N HIS A 53 8.40 -7.56 7.35
CA HIS A 53 9.11 -8.83 7.28
C HIS A 53 8.84 -9.54 5.95
N ALA A 54 7.57 -9.64 5.52
CA ALA A 54 7.20 -10.29 4.26
C ALA A 54 7.68 -9.55 2.99
N LEU A 55 8.04 -8.27 3.09
CA LEU A 55 8.65 -7.50 2.00
C LEU A 55 10.17 -7.70 1.91
N GLU A 56 10.83 -7.98 3.03
CA GLU A 56 12.28 -8.04 3.14
C GLU A 56 12.83 -9.47 3.21
N HIS A 57 12.01 -10.44 3.59
CA HIS A 57 12.44 -11.82 3.84
C HIS A 57 11.48 -12.84 3.22
N ASP A 58 12.04 -13.95 2.74
CA ASP A 58 11.27 -15.10 2.22
C ASP A 58 10.89 -16.13 3.31
N THR A 59 11.22 -15.85 4.57
CA THR A 59 10.87 -16.70 5.71
C THR A 59 9.54 -16.27 6.32
N VAL A 60 8.87 -17.19 7.01
CA VAL A 60 7.63 -16.88 7.74
C VAL A 60 7.92 -15.89 8.88
N ALA A 61 7.13 -14.83 8.96
CA ALA A 61 7.20 -13.92 10.10
C ALA A 61 6.80 -14.69 11.37
N VAL A 62 7.63 -14.62 12.40
CA VAL A 62 7.26 -15.20 13.70
C VAL A 62 6.15 -14.34 14.32
N THR A 63 4.91 -14.78 14.16
CA THR A 63 3.77 -14.17 14.83
C THR A 63 3.44 -14.99 16.05
N GLU A 64 3.73 -14.45 17.24
CA GLU A 64 3.16 -15.00 18.47
C GLU A 64 1.63 -15.00 18.38
N HIS A 65 1.01 -15.94 19.07
CA HIS A 65 -0.45 -16.06 19.15
C HIS A 65 -1.00 -14.78 19.80
N LEU A 66 -1.46 -13.84 18.96
CA LEU A 66 -2.24 -12.70 19.43
C LEU A 66 -3.65 -13.21 19.75
N GLY A 67 -4.19 -12.86 20.92
CA GLY A 67 -5.53 -13.28 21.35
C GLY A 67 -6.64 -12.90 20.37
N ASP A 68 -6.45 -11.82 19.60
CA ASP A 68 -7.35 -11.37 18.54
C ASP A 68 -6.80 -11.70 17.15
N LEU A 69 -7.71 -11.98 16.21
CA LEU A 69 -7.32 -12.16 14.81
C LEU A 69 -6.76 -10.85 14.24
N PRO A 70 -5.70 -10.90 13.42
CA PRO A 70 -5.20 -9.75 12.69
C PRO A 70 -6.31 -9.06 11.88
N PHE A 71 -6.22 -7.73 11.72
CA PHE A 71 -7.21 -6.92 10.98
C PHE A 71 -8.64 -6.90 11.57
N SER A 72 -8.79 -7.26 12.84
CA SER A 72 -10.12 -7.34 13.46
C SER A 72 -10.64 -5.98 13.94
N VAL A 73 -9.76 -5.07 14.36
CA VAL A 73 -10.14 -3.78 14.94
C VAL A 73 -9.42 -2.62 14.23
N PRO A 74 -10.01 -2.07 13.14
CA PRO A 74 -9.42 -0.92 12.46
C PRO A 74 -9.59 0.37 13.29
N ARG A 75 -8.59 1.26 13.21
CA ARG A 75 -8.78 2.66 13.61
C ARG A 75 -9.84 3.35 12.77
N SER A 76 -10.45 4.39 13.31
CA SER A 76 -11.38 5.20 12.55
C SER A 76 -10.68 5.95 11.40
N LYS A 77 -11.41 6.23 10.31
CA LYS A 77 -10.87 6.98 9.16
C LYS A 77 -10.35 8.36 9.57
N ALA A 78 -11.03 9.05 10.49
CA ALA A 78 -10.62 10.38 10.94
C ALA A 78 -9.29 10.33 11.70
N GLU A 79 -9.11 9.34 12.57
CA GLU A 79 -7.86 9.10 13.29
C GLU A 79 -6.72 8.77 12.34
N VAL A 80 -6.95 7.86 11.38
CA VAL A 80 -5.96 7.49 10.36
C VAL A 80 -5.53 8.73 9.56
N GLU A 81 -6.45 9.60 9.17
CA GLU A 81 -6.13 10.80 8.40
C GLU A 81 -5.25 11.79 9.19
N GLU A 82 -5.53 12.01 10.48
CA GLU A 82 -4.67 12.88 11.32
C GLU A 82 -3.28 12.24 11.50
N LEU A 83 -3.19 10.94 11.76
CA LEU A 83 -1.91 10.24 11.87
C LEU A 83 -1.10 10.28 10.57
N LEU A 84 -1.76 10.17 9.40
CA LEU A 84 -1.11 10.31 8.10
C LEU A 84 -0.56 11.73 7.91
N LEU A 85 -1.33 12.76 8.29
CA LEU A 85 -0.90 14.15 8.20
C LEU A 85 0.31 14.43 9.11
N ASP A 86 0.31 13.90 10.32
CA ASP A 86 1.41 14.03 11.28
C ASP A 86 2.67 13.29 10.84
N ALA A 87 2.51 12.21 10.05
CA ALA A 87 3.62 11.42 9.53
C ALA A 87 4.29 12.03 8.28
N ILE A 88 3.68 13.05 7.63
CA ILE A 88 4.29 13.73 6.48
C ILE A 88 5.55 14.46 6.95
N PRO A 89 6.73 14.18 6.36
CA PRO A 89 7.96 14.86 6.76
C PRO A 89 7.93 16.36 6.41
N GLU A 90 8.63 17.18 7.17
CA GLU A 90 8.77 18.60 6.87
C GLU A 90 9.57 18.84 5.58
N ASN A 91 10.54 17.98 5.29
CA ASN A 91 11.46 18.08 4.15
C ASN A 91 11.56 16.74 3.41
N GLY A 92 11.97 16.78 2.13
CA GLY A 92 12.14 15.60 1.30
C GLY A 92 10.85 15.18 0.61
N GLY A 93 10.38 13.97 0.87
CA GLY A 93 9.16 13.44 0.26
C GLY A 93 8.54 12.29 1.02
N PHE A 94 7.35 11.90 0.63
CA PHE A 94 6.64 10.73 1.16
C PHE A 94 5.94 9.95 0.05
N ILE A 95 5.70 8.68 0.31
CA ILE A 95 5.01 7.75 -0.57
C ILE A 95 3.82 7.17 0.18
N LEU A 96 2.61 7.44 -0.29
CA LEU A 96 1.36 6.99 0.32
C LEU A 96 0.75 5.86 -0.50
N ALA A 97 0.82 4.62 0.00
CA ALA A 97 0.27 3.45 -0.66
C ALA A 97 -1.12 3.08 -0.11
N GLY A 98 -2.09 2.83 -1.00
CA GLY A 98 -3.44 2.41 -0.60
C GLY A 98 -4.27 1.90 -1.77
N VAL A 99 -5.36 1.17 -1.50
CA VAL A 99 -6.29 0.75 -2.55
C VAL A 99 -7.08 1.94 -3.05
N THR A 100 -7.60 2.74 -2.13
CA THR A 100 -8.32 4.00 -2.39
C THR A 100 -7.86 5.05 -1.38
N LEU A 101 -7.81 6.31 -1.81
CA LEU A 101 -7.42 7.44 -0.98
C LEU A 101 -8.62 8.41 -0.83
N ASN A 102 -9.63 7.97 -0.11
CA ASN A 102 -10.85 8.75 0.13
C ASN A 102 -10.71 9.64 1.39
N PHE A 103 -9.69 10.48 1.42
CA PHE A 103 -9.39 11.40 2.53
C PHE A 103 -9.86 12.82 2.21
N ARG A 104 -9.79 13.73 3.20
CA ARG A 104 -10.12 15.15 3.02
C ARG A 104 -9.05 15.86 2.18
N GLU A 105 -9.42 16.99 1.61
CA GLU A 105 -8.55 17.82 0.78
C GLU A 105 -7.22 18.16 1.48
N LYS A 106 -7.24 18.37 2.80
CA LYS A 106 -6.04 18.70 3.60
C LYS A 106 -4.90 17.68 3.40
N LEU A 107 -5.21 16.38 3.29
CA LEU A 107 -4.23 15.32 2.98
C LEU A 107 -3.98 15.23 1.47
N LEU A 108 -5.05 15.20 0.66
CA LEU A 108 -4.93 14.96 -0.78
C LEU A 108 -4.16 16.08 -1.49
N SER A 109 -4.28 17.33 -1.05
CA SER A 109 -3.51 18.47 -1.59
C SER A 109 -1.99 18.40 -1.34
N ARG A 110 -1.52 17.46 -0.52
CA ARG A 110 -0.09 17.19 -0.33
C ARG A 110 0.50 16.29 -1.41
N LEU A 111 -0.35 15.67 -2.24
CA LEU A 111 0.08 14.78 -3.32
C LEU A 111 0.48 15.61 -4.54
N THR A 112 1.62 15.26 -5.13
CA THR A 112 2.17 15.91 -6.34
C THR A 112 2.13 14.98 -7.56
N LEU A 113 2.08 13.66 -7.33
CA LEU A 113 1.97 12.63 -8.36
C LEU A 113 1.16 11.46 -7.82
N ALA A 114 0.31 10.87 -8.64
CA ALA A 114 -0.34 9.59 -8.36
C ALA A 114 0.06 8.53 -9.38
N VAL A 115 0.23 7.32 -8.90
CA VAL A 115 0.53 6.11 -9.69
C VAL A 115 -0.64 5.15 -9.52
N GLU A 116 -1.30 4.78 -10.60
CA GLU A 116 -2.25 3.69 -10.62
C GLU A 116 -1.55 2.42 -11.11
N LEU A 117 -1.45 1.42 -10.23
CA LEU A 117 -0.78 0.15 -10.52
C LEU A 117 -1.81 -0.90 -10.96
N GLU A 118 -1.82 -1.20 -12.26
CA GLU A 118 -2.75 -2.14 -12.87
C GLU A 118 -2.15 -3.56 -12.84
N THR A 119 -2.91 -4.52 -12.30
CA THR A 119 -2.48 -5.93 -12.21
C THR A 119 -3.68 -6.86 -12.38
N PRO A 120 -3.59 -7.87 -13.25
CA PRO A 120 -4.67 -8.83 -13.48
C PRO A 120 -5.12 -9.53 -12.19
N LEU A 121 -6.42 -9.80 -12.04
CA LEU A 121 -7.00 -10.43 -10.85
C LEU A 121 -6.30 -11.73 -10.47
N LYS A 122 -6.06 -12.62 -11.42
CA LYS A 122 -5.38 -13.91 -11.19
C LYS A 122 -4.01 -13.72 -10.52
N THR A 123 -3.21 -12.78 -11.02
CA THR A 123 -1.89 -12.45 -10.46
C THR A 123 -2.03 -11.87 -9.05
N ARG A 124 -3.03 -11.02 -8.82
CA ARG A 124 -3.28 -10.42 -7.52
C ARG A 124 -3.65 -11.45 -6.46
N ILE A 125 -4.54 -12.40 -6.79
CA ILE A 125 -4.94 -13.49 -5.88
C ILE A 125 -3.74 -14.36 -5.53
N GLN A 126 -2.95 -14.80 -6.51
CA GLN A 126 -1.74 -15.58 -6.25
C GLN A 126 -0.77 -14.85 -5.31
N ARG A 127 -0.52 -13.56 -5.55
CA ARG A 127 0.35 -12.75 -4.69
C ARG A 127 -0.19 -12.59 -3.26
N ILE A 128 -1.50 -12.52 -3.09
CA ILE A 128 -2.14 -12.48 -1.78
C ILE A 128 -1.90 -13.79 -1.04
N GLU A 129 -2.14 -14.93 -1.67
CA GLU A 129 -1.92 -16.25 -1.08
C GLU A 129 -0.45 -16.45 -0.65
N ASP A 130 0.49 -16.18 -1.55
CA ASP A 130 1.92 -16.30 -1.27
C ASP A 130 2.36 -15.38 -0.12
N ARG A 131 1.83 -14.14 -0.08
CA ARG A 131 2.10 -13.17 0.98
C ARG A 131 1.55 -13.63 2.33
N GLU A 132 0.32 -14.11 2.38
CA GLU A 132 -0.30 -14.55 3.63
C GLU A 132 0.41 -15.78 4.22
N ILE A 133 0.86 -16.71 3.38
CA ILE A 133 1.69 -17.84 3.82
C ILE A 133 3.02 -17.32 4.39
N ARG A 134 3.69 -16.36 3.75
CA ARG A 134 4.93 -15.76 4.28
C ARG A 134 4.71 -15.01 5.60
N ARG A 135 3.54 -14.39 5.79
CA ARG A 135 3.23 -13.66 7.02
C ARG A 135 2.83 -14.55 8.19
N PHE A 136 2.03 -15.57 7.92
CA PHE A 136 1.30 -16.29 8.97
C PHE A 136 1.51 -17.82 8.93
N GLY A 137 2.23 -18.35 7.95
CA GLY A 137 2.54 -19.78 7.86
C GLY A 137 1.28 -20.65 7.78
N ASP A 138 1.29 -21.74 8.54
CA ASP A 138 0.21 -22.74 8.55
C ASP A 138 -1.13 -22.22 9.11
N ARG A 139 -1.13 -21.09 9.80
CA ARG A 139 -2.35 -20.47 10.34
C ARG A 139 -3.38 -20.11 9.26
N VAL A 140 -2.94 -19.86 8.02
CA VAL A 140 -3.82 -19.52 6.88
C VAL A 140 -4.19 -20.73 6.02
N LEU A 141 -3.64 -21.92 6.32
CA LEU A 141 -3.97 -23.17 5.63
C LEU A 141 -5.23 -23.83 6.21
N PRO A 142 -5.87 -24.79 5.50
CA PRO A 142 -7.03 -25.51 5.99
C PRO A 142 -6.80 -26.10 7.40
N GLY A 143 -7.66 -25.73 8.36
CA GLY A 143 -7.54 -26.10 9.76
C GLY A 143 -6.76 -25.10 10.65
N GLY A 144 -6.12 -24.10 10.07
CA GLY A 144 -5.51 -22.99 10.81
C GLY A 144 -6.55 -21.99 11.30
N ASP A 145 -6.22 -21.28 12.37
CA ASP A 145 -7.11 -20.33 13.06
C ASP A 145 -7.47 -19.09 12.22
N MET A 146 -6.67 -18.77 11.19
CA MET A 146 -6.89 -17.66 10.27
C MET A 146 -7.50 -18.09 8.91
N TYR A 147 -7.73 -19.37 8.69
CA TYR A 147 -8.17 -19.89 7.38
C TYR A 147 -9.46 -19.25 6.88
N GLU A 148 -10.50 -19.21 7.72
CA GLU A 148 -11.80 -18.63 7.37
C GLU A 148 -11.68 -17.13 7.09
N GLN A 149 -10.99 -16.37 7.93
CA GLN A 149 -10.76 -14.94 7.73
C GLN A 149 -10.06 -14.65 6.40
N GLN A 150 -9.03 -15.43 6.05
CA GLN A 150 -8.29 -15.26 4.79
C GLN A 150 -9.11 -15.70 3.57
N SER A 151 -9.94 -16.73 3.71
CA SER A 151 -10.87 -17.16 2.66
C SER A 151 -11.90 -16.07 2.36
N ASP A 152 -12.46 -15.45 3.39
CA ASP A 152 -13.40 -14.34 3.24
C ASP A 152 -12.73 -13.10 2.64
N PHE A 153 -11.49 -12.81 3.03
CA PHE A 153 -10.70 -11.72 2.43
C PHE A 153 -10.46 -11.96 0.94
N ARG A 154 -10.07 -13.17 0.51
CA ARG A 154 -9.90 -13.51 -0.92
C ARG A 154 -11.20 -13.34 -1.69
N ARG A 155 -12.32 -13.84 -1.15
CA ARG A 155 -13.66 -13.67 -1.76
C ARG A 155 -14.03 -12.19 -1.91
N MET A 156 -13.75 -11.38 -0.89
CA MET A 156 -13.95 -9.92 -0.97
C MET A 156 -13.10 -9.29 -2.07
N VAL A 157 -11.84 -9.71 -2.23
CA VAL A 157 -10.95 -9.20 -3.29
C VAL A 157 -11.45 -9.60 -4.69
N GLU A 158 -11.98 -10.80 -4.86
CA GLU A 158 -12.53 -11.30 -6.12
C GLU A 158 -13.79 -10.55 -6.55
N THR A 159 -14.65 -10.22 -5.58
CA THR A 159 -15.96 -9.58 -5.83
C THR A 159 -15.91 -8.04 -5.79
N ARG A 160 -14.78 -7.46 -5.35
CA ARG A 160 -14.61 -6.01 -5.27
C ARG A 160 -14.65 -5.39 -6.66
N ASP A 161 -15.35 -4.24 -6.79
CA ASP A 161 -15.37 -3.45 -8.02
C ASP A 161 -13.93 -3.21 -8.53
N PRO A 162 -13.58 -3.72 -9.73
CA PRO A 162 -12.24 -3.59 -10.27
C PRO A 162 -11.83 -2.15 -10.57
N SER A 163 -12.80 -1.25 -10.74
CA SER A 163 -12.58 0.18 -11.00
C SER A 163 -12.34 1.03 -9.74
N ALA A 164 -12.43 0.45 -8.53
CA ALA A 164 -12.36 1.22 -7.29
C ALA A 164 -11.06 2.02 -7.14
N ALA A 165 -9.91 1.47 -7.57
CA ALA A 165 -8.63 2.17 -7.54
C ALA A 165 -8.60 3.31 -8.58
N SER A 166 -9.03 3.06 -9.82
CA SER A 166 -9.09 4.05 -10.89
C SER A 166 -10.01 5.21 -10.53
N GLN A 167 -11.22 4.91 -10.04
CA GLN A 167 -12.15 5.94 -9.58
C GLN A 167 -11.61 6.79 -8.42
N SER A 168 -10.78 6.20 -7.57
CA SER A 168 -10.11 6.95 -6.51
C SER A 168 -8.96 7.80 -7.06
N ALA A 169 -8.18 7.27 -8.00
CA ALA A 169 -7.09 8.00 -8.64
C ALA A 169 -7.58 9.23 -9.43
N GLU A 170 -8.68 9.11 -10.17
CA GLU A 170 -9.30 10.20 -10.96
C GLU A 170 -9.75 11.39 -10.09
N LYS A 171 -9.99 11.17 -8.79
CA LYS A 171 -10.41 12.23 -7.86
C LYS A 171 -9.24 12.96 -7.19
N LEU A 172 -8.00 12.52 -7.42
CA LEU A 172 -6.84 13.14 -6.82
C LEU A 172 -6.50 14.47 -7.51
N PRO A 173 -6.06 15.50 -6.78
CA PRO A 173 -5.75 16.82 -7.30
C PRO A 173 -4.35 16.92 -7.94
N CYS A 174 -3.81 15.83 -8.44
CA CYS A 174 -2.48 15.75 -9.02
C CYS A 174 -2.48 14.87 -10.28
N PRO A 175 -1.46 14.97 -11.16
CA PRO A 175 -1.32 14.09 -12.31
C PRO A 175 -1.33 12.61 -11.91
N VAL A 176 -1.95 11.76 -12.75
CA VAL A 176 -2.01 10.31 -12.55
C VAL A 176 -1.29 9.62 -13.70
N ILE A 177 -0.37 8.71 -13.37
CA ILE A 177 0.26 7.83 -14.35
C ILE A 177 -0.19 6.39 -14.10
N LYS A 178 -0.39 5.62 -15.17
CA LYS A 178 -0.74 4.19 -15.10
C LYS A 178 0.48 3.34 -15.36
N LEU A 179 0.75 2.40 -14.48
CA LEU A 179 1.89 1.50 -14.58
C LEU A 179 1.45 0.04 -14.51
N ASN A 180 2.19 -0.84 -15.21
CA ASN A 180 1.93 -2.26 -15.19
C ASN A 180 2.51 -2.90 -13.91
N GLY A 181 1.65 -3.38 -13.01
CA GLY A 181 2.05 -4.03 -11.78
C GLY A 181 2.67 -5.43 -11.97
N THR A 182 2.74 -5.95 -13.19
CA THR A 182 3.48 -7.19 -13.53
C THR A 182 4.86 -6.92 -14.12
N ALA A 183 5.18 -5.66 -14.44
CA ALA A 183 6.52 -5.27 -14.87
C ALA A 183 7.54 -5.34 -13.71
N PRO A 184 8.84 -5.44 -14.01
CA PRO A 184 9.89 -5.30 -13.01
C PRO A 184 9.73 -4.03 -12.18
N VAL A 185 10.01 -4.12 -10.88
CA VAL A 185 9.86 -2.97 -9.96
C VAL A 185 10.75 -1.81 -10.37
N GLU A 186 11.94 -2.10 -10.86
CA GLU A 186 12.94 -1.11 -11.32
C GLU A 186 12.44 -0.29 -12.51
N GLU A 187 11.70 -0.91 -13.44
CA GLU A 187 11.09 -0.21 -14.58
C GLU A 187 10.01 0.77 -14.10
N ASN A 188 9.17 0.33 -13.17
CA ASN A 188 8.14 1.18 -12.58
C ASN A 188 8.75 2.35 -11.79
N ILE A 189 9.83 2.11 -11.03
CA ILE A 189 10.59 3.16 -10.35
C ILE A 189 11.15 4.17 -11.35
N ALA A 190 11.80 3.70 -12.42
CA ALA A 190 12.36 4.58 -13.44
C ALA A 190 11.30 5.47 -14.09
N ALA A 191 10.11 4.90 -14.38
CA ALA A 191 8.97 5.66 -14.91
C ALA A 191 8.49 6.73 -13.91
N ILE A 192 8.37 6.42 -12.62
CA ILE A 192 7.99 7.40 -11.59
C ILE A 192 9.01 8.52 -11.51
N LEU A 193 10.30 8.19 -11.41
CA LEU A 193 11.38 9.19 -11.30
C LEU A 193 11.47 10.12 -12.52
N ALA A 194 11.10 9.66 -13.71
CA ALA A 194 11.04 10.49 -14.90
C ALA A 194 9.97 11.59 -14.82
N HIS A 195 8.91 11.39 -14.03
CA HIS A 195 7.82 12.35 -13.81
C HIS A 195 8.08 13.33 -12.65
N LEU A 196 9.14 13.11 -11.86
CA LEU A 196 9.52 13.99 -10.74
C LEU A 196 10.56 15.06 -11.16
N LYS A 197 11.02 15.01 -12.39
CA LYS A 197 11.97 15.98 -12.99
C LYS A 197 11.19 17.13 -13.61
#